data_49124dadaf2b9bc2112ad6f242d627c0
#
_entry.id   49124dadaf2b9bc2112ad6f242d627c0
#
_cell.length_a   1.000
_cell.length_b   1.000
_cell.length_c   1.000
_cell.angle_alpha   90.00
_cell.angle_beta   90.00
_cell.angle_gamma   90.00
#
_symmetry.space_group_name_H-M   'P 1'
#
loop_
_entity.id
_entity.type
_entity.pdbx_description
1 polymer ?
#
loop_
_entity_poly.entity_id
_entity_poly.type
_entity_poly.pdbx_seq_one_letter_code
_entity_poly.pdbx_strand_id
1 'polypeptide(L)'
;MNLLPLPLESLPPLCRARLMIKIAIVVVCCGLCSSLPAVTPAPDGGYPNGNTAEGDGALQSLTTGPGNTAIGSEALFSQQPSKFVFKDASGKATSVDVVETYQPKKIVRPFAKIDRQVDPKLMRAATIAEERAHAHSRRQCWRYVKEALLASGAIRSRPTTAYAKQAGQELVNNFGFKELAVSDPYQAPIGSVLVYNANRAAGHVEIRTKDGFVSDFRSKTPSRRPLLGVFVKS
;
A
#
# COMPACT_ATOMS: atom_id res chain seq x y z
N MET A 1 24.35 -67.88 -17.93
CA MET A 1 24.84 -67.82 -19.36
C MET A 1 25.29 -66.38 -19.59
N ASN A 2 26.58 -66.11 -19.48
CA ASN A 2 27.15 -64.81 -19.78
C ASN A 2 27.37 -64.69 -21.29
N LEU A 3 26.55 -63.94 -21.98
CA LEU A 3 26.77 -63.53 -23.36
C LEU A 3 27.82 -62.42 -23.35
N LEU A 4 29.07 -62.81 -23.72
CA LEU A 4 30.16 -61.86 -24.05
C LEU A 4 29.73 -61.03 -25.27
N PRO A 5 29.88 -59.72 -25.28
CA PRO A 5 29.59 -58.92 -26.47
C PRO A 5 30.55 -59.25 -27.58
N LEU A 6 30.03 -59.53 -28.79
CA LEU A 6 30.81 -59.75 -29.97
C LEU A 6 31.68 -58.51 -30.27
N PRO A 7 32.98 -58.75 -30.67
CA PRO A 7 33.86 -57.64 -31.01
C PRO A 7 33.37 -56.92 -32.27
N LEU A 8 33.47 -55.59 -32.24
CA LEU A 8 32.97 -54.67 -33.29
C LEU A 8 33.52 -55.04 -34.70
N GLU A 9 34.63 -55.73 -34.72
CA GLU A 9 35.35 -56.21 -35.97
C GLU A 9 34.63 -57.31 -36.71
N SER A 10 33.71 -58.01 -36.09
CA SER A 10 32.99 -59.12 -36.71
C SER A 10 31.78 -58.70 -37.55
N LEU A 11 31.44 -57.42 -37.60
CA LEU A 11 30.27 -56.89 -38.32
C LEU A 11 30.64 -56.52 -39.77
N PRO A 12 29.73 -56.72 -40.73
CA PRO A 12 29.95 -56.31 -42.13
C PRO A 12 30.15 -54.79 -42.23
N PRO A 13 30.95 -54.32 -43.23
CA PRO A 13 31.32 -52.88 -43.28
C PRO A 13 30.14 -51.91 -43.33
N LEU A 14 29.02 -52.27 -43.95
CA LEU A 14 27.80 -51.52 -44.00
C LEU A 14 27.12 -51.41 -42.60
N CYS A 15 27.17 -52.44 -41.77
CA CYS A 15 26.66 -52.45 -40.43
C CYS A 15 27.53 -51.61 -39.49
N ARG A 16 28.83 -51.61 -39.61
CA ARG A 16 29.79 -50.79 -38.89
C ARG A 16 29.56 -49.32 -39.18
N ALA A 17 29.42 -48.93 -40.43
CA ALA A 17 29.16 -47.54 -40.84
C ALA A 17 27.83 -47.03 -40.25
N ARG A 18 26.77 -47.83 -40.31
CA ARG A 18 25.43 -47.42 -39.70
C ARG A 18 25.49 -47.35 -38.20
N LEU A 19 26.24 -48.22 -37.53
CA LEU A 19 26.38 -48.16 -36.05
C LEU A 19 27.19 -46.92 -35.63
N MET A 20 28.31 -46.65 -36.34
CA MET A 20 29.10 -45.43 -36.02
C MET A 20 28.36 -44.16 -36.29
N ILE A 21 27.51 -44.06 -37.32
CA ILE A 21 26.66 -42.91 -37.58
C ILE A 21 25.63 -42.74 -36.44
N LYS A 22 25.01 -43.81 -35.97
CA LYS A 22 24.07 -43.75 -34.85
C LYS A 22 24.73 -43.31 -33.55
N ILE A 23 25.93 -43.83 -33.25
CA ILE A 23 26.72 -43.43 -32.08
C ILE A 23 27.13 -41.97 -32.20
N ALA A 24 27.59 -41.53 -33.37
CA ALA A 24 27.93 -40.13 -33.59
C ALA A 24 26.73 -39.18 -33.40
N ILE A 25 25.54 -39.57 -33.89
CA ILE A 25 24.31 -38.79 -33.70
C ILE A 25 23.94 -38.71 -32.22
N VAL A 26 24.02 -39.81 -31.47
CA VAL A 26 23.72 -39.81 -30.01
C VAL A 26 24.72 -38.96 -29.25
N VAL A 27 26.02 -39.05 -29.59
CA VAL A 27 27.04 -38.20 -28.92
C VAL A 27 26.86 -36.74 -29.27
N VAL A 28 26.49 -36.38 -30.49
CA VAL A 28 26.17 -35.00 -30.89
C VAL A 28 24.90 -34.52 -30.21
N CYS A 29 23.83 -35.31 -30.12
CA CYS A 29 22.63 -34.96 -29.39
C CYS A 29 22.87 -34.82 -27.89
N CYS A 30 23.67 -35.69 -27.27
CA CYS A 30 24.02 -35.54 -25.84
C CYS A 30 24.99 -34.36 -25.59
N GLY A 31 25.88 -34.06 -26.55
CA GLY A 31 26.81 -32.92 -26.45
C GLY A 31 26.14 -31.56 -26.70
N LEU A 32 25.00 -31.53 -27.40
CA LEU A 32 24.19 -30.32 -27.60
C LEU A 32 23.21 -30.06 -26.47
N CYS A 33 22.99 -31.00 -25.54
CA CYS A 33 22.38 -30.75 -24.25
C CYS A 33 23.40 -30.11 -23.28
N SER A 34 24.07 -29.04 -23.70
CA SER A 34 24.59 -28.09 -22.73
C SER A 34 23.40 -27.60 -21.95
N SER A 35 23.42 -27.76 -20.63
CA SER A 35 22.48 -27.18 -19.70
C SER A 35 22.57 -25.67 -19.87
N LEU A 36 21.76 -25.13 -20.80
CA LEU A 36 21.48 -23.69 -20.80
C LEU A 36 20.85 -23.42 -19.45
N PRO A 37 21.39 -22.51 -18.64
CA PRO A 37 20.71 -22.11 -17.44
C PRO A 37 19.30 -21.62 -17.82
N ALA A 38 18.28 -22.20 -17.22
CA ALA A 38 16.88 -21.89 -17.54
C ALA A 38 16.57 -20.40 -17.30
N VAL A 39 17.42 -19.73 -16.51
CA VAL A 39 17.33 -18.31 -16.17
C VAL A 39 18.74 -17.73 -16.05
N THR A 40 19.00 -16.56 -16.63
CA THR A 40 20.25 -15.80 -16.48
C THR A 40 19.91 -14.37 -16.11
N PRO A 41 20.35 -13.83 -14.96
CA PRO A 41 21.09 -14.54 -13.90
C PRO A 41 20.29 -15.66 -13.24
N ALA A 42 20.99 -16.61 -12.62
CA ALA A 42 20.32 -17.68 -11.84
C ALA A 42 19.52 -17.07 -10.69
N PRO A 43 18.41 -17.73 -10.26
CA PRO A 43 17.67 -17.33 -9.07
C PRO A 43 18.63 -17.14 -7.89
N ASP A 44 18.62 -15.97 -7.28
CA ASP A 44 19.60 -15.59 -6.24
C ASP A 44 19.14 -15.89 -4.81
N GLY A 45 17.95 -16.51 -4.65
CA GLY A 45 17.48 -17.06 -3.38
C GLY A 45 16.84 -16.05 -2.46
N GLY A 46 16.91 -16.30 -1.16
CA GLY A 46 16.26 -15.48 -0.15
C GLY A 46 17.09 -14.27 0.28
N TYR A 47 16.45 -13.12 0.30
CA TYR A 47 17.01 -11.87 0.85
C TYR A 47 16.79 -11.74 2.35
N PRO A 48 17.51 -10.84 3.06
CA PRO A 48 17.30 -10.58 4.47
C PRO A 48 15.83 -10.36 4.82
N ASN A 49 15.44 -10.75 6.02
CA ASN A 49 14.06 -10.64 6.53
C ASN A 49 13.04 -11.53 5.81
N GLY A 50 13.45 -12.64 5.20
CA GLY A 50 12.53 -13.57 4.53
C GLY A 50 11.92 -13.02 3.23
N ASN A 51 12.61 -12.12 2.56
CA ASN A 51 12.19 -11.60 1.27
C ASN A 51 12.69 -12.51 0.14
N THR A 52 11.96 -12.57 -0.96
CA THR A 52 12.30 -13.30 -2.18
C THR A 52 12.14 -12.37 -3.38
N ALA A 53 13.16 -12.30 -4.24
CA ALA A 53 13.14 -11.50 -5.46
C ALA A 53 13.63 -12.33 -6.66
N GLU A 54 12.90 -12.23 -7.77
CA GLU A 54 13.22 -12.88 -9.04
C GLU A 54 12.90 -11.92 -10.19
N GLY A 55 13.93 -11.48 -10.90
CA GLY A 55 13.83 -10.56 -12.03
C GLY A 55 14.63 -9.28 -11.83
N ASP A 56 15.01 -8.65 -12.95
CA ASP A 56 15.78 -7.40 -12.95
C ASP A 56 15.07 -6.32 -12.12
N GLY A 57 15.77 -5.77 -11.13
CA GLY A 57 15.25 -4.70 -10.28
C GLY A 57 14.13 -5.11 -9.32
N ALA A 58 13.81 -6.40 -9.18
CA ALA A 58 12.84 -6.86 -8.19
C ALA A 58 13.32 -6.51 -6.77
N LEU A 59 12.48 -5.90 -5.95
CA LEU A 59 12.76 -5.41 -4.59
C LEU A 59 13.92 -4.41 -4.46
N GLN A 60 14.43 -3.84 -5.56
CA GLN A 60 15.66 -3.02 -5.54
C GLN A 60 15.58 -1.82 -4.57
N SER A 61 14.43 -1.27 -4.36
CA SER A 61 14.22 -0.13 -3.44
C SER A 61 13.62 -0.52 -2.09
N LEU A 62 13.57 -1.82 -1.78
CA LEU A 62 13.07 -2.28 -0.49
C LEU A 62 14.09 -1.97 0.61
N THR A 63 13.77 -1.04 1.49
CA THR A 63 14.63 -0.66 2.62
C THR A 63 14.24 -1.35 3.92
N THR A 64 12.95 -1.67 4.10
CA THR A 64 12.41 -2.32 5.29
C THR A 64 11.17 -3.14 4.92
N GLY A 65 10.89 -4.16 5.69
CA GLY A 65 9.71 -5.01 5.52
C GLY A 65 10.08 -6.48 5.33
N PRO A 66 9.58 -7.37 6.19
CA PRO A 66 9.79 -8.81 6.06
C PRO A 66 8.74 -9.49 5.19
N GLY A 67 9.07 -10.64 4.63
CA GLY A 67 8.13 -11.55 3.99
C GLY A 67 7.58 -11.10 2.64
N ASN A 68 8.32 -10.28 1.88
CA ASN A 68 7.89 -9.90 0.53
C ASN A 68 8.36 -10.92 -0.50
N THR A 69 7.52 -11.21 -1.48
CA THR A 69 7.87 -12.00 -2.67
C THR A 69 7.59 -11.17 -3.91
N ALA A 70 8.61 -10.97 -4.73
CA ALA A 70 8.55 -10.22 -5.99
C ALA A 70 9.09 -11.06 -7.13
N ILE A 71 8.26 -11.30 -8.15
CA ILE A 71 8.62 -12.08 -9.34
C ILE A 71 8.29 -11.25 -10.57
N GLY A 72 9.29 -10.99 -11.39
CA GLY A 72 9.18 -10.22 -12.63
C GLY A 72 10.08 -8.98 -12.64
N SER A 73 10.38 -8.46 -13.83
CA SER A 73 11.18 -7.26 -13.99
C SER A 73 10.52 -6.08 -13.25
N GLU A 74 11.29 -5.39 -12.42
CA GLU A 74 10.86 -4.26 -11.59
C GLU A 74 9.69 -4.58 -10.64
N ALA A 75 9.40 -5.87 -10.38
CA ALA A 75 8.37 -6.26 -9.43
C ALA A 75 8.70 -5.71 -8.05
N LEU A 76 7.74 -5.01 -7.43
CA LEU A 76 7.92 -4.31 -6.16
C LEU A 76 9.15 -3.37 -6.13
N PHE A 77 9.56 -2.84 -7.28
CA PHE A 77 10.71 -1.95 -7.42
C PHE A 77 10.64 -0.74 -6.50
N SER A 78 9.46 -0.20 -6.28
CA SER A 78 9.23 0.94 -5.41
C SER A 78 8.26 0.60 -4.29
N GLN A 79 8.80 0.08 -3.19
CA GLN A 79 8.11 0.03 -1.89
C GLN A 79 8.29 1.33 -1.11
N GLN A 80 8.51 2.45 -1.81
CA GLN A 80 8.49 3.73 -1.12
C GLN A 80 7.07 4.01 -0.63
N PRO A 81 6.91 4.45 0.62
CA PRO A 81 5.60 4.84 1.14
C PRO A 81 4.97 5.84 0.17
N SER A 82 3.74 5.55 -0.22
CA SER A 82 3.03 6.42 -1.16
C SER A 82 2.89 7.79 -0.54
N LYS A 83 3.18 8.81 -1.33
CA LYS A 83 3.25 10.20 -0.89
C LYS A 83 1.97 10.96 -1.24
N PHE A 84 1.56 11.90 -0.40
CA PHE A 84 0.39 12.73 -0.58
C PHE A 84 0.78 14.21 -0.56
N VAL A 85 0.64 14.93 -1.70
CA VAL A 85 0.85 16.39 -1.79
C VAL A 85 -0.47 17.13 -1.65
N PHE A 86 -0.45 18.20 -0.91
CA PHE A 86 -1.59 19.08 -0.74
C PHE A 86 -1.11 20.52 -0.51
N LYS A 87 -2.01 21.47 -0.69
CA LYS A 87 -1.80 22.84 -0.25
C LYS A 87 -2.39 23.02 1.15
N ASP A 88 -1.57 23.47 2.09
CA ASP A 88 -2.04 23.84 3.44
C ASP A 88 -2.93 25.10 3.40
N ALA A 89 -3.44 25.50 4.56
CA ALA A 89 -4.30 26.67 4.66
C ALA A 89 -3.62 28.00 4.26
N SER A 90 -2.28 28.03 4.19
CA SER A 90 -1.48 29.16 3.69
C SER A 90 -1.28 29.13 2.17
N GLY A 91 -1.70 28.07 1.50
CA GLY A 91 -1.49 27.83 0.07
C GLY A 91 -0.14 27.21 -0.28
N LYS A 92 0.70 26.87 0.71
CA LYS A 92 2.00 26.25 0.52
C LYS A 92 1.82 24.75 0.20
N ALA A 93 2.50 24.28 -0.83
CA ALA A 93 2.55 22.85 -1.15
C ALA A 93 3.30 22.10 -0.03
N THR A 94 2.65 21.14 0.58
CA THR A 94 3.17 20.28 1.64
C THR A 94 2.98 18.82 1.23
N SER A 95 3.85 17.97 1.67
CA SER A 95 3.95 16.58 1.26
C SER A 95 4.14 15.71 2.50
N VAL A 96 3.33 14.64 2.67
CA VAL A 96 3.34 13.75 3.85
C VAL A 96 3.19 12.27 3.43
N ASP A 97 3.70 11.29 4.20
CA ASP A 97 3.57 9.87 3.87
C ASP A 97 2.15 9.34 4.11
N VAL A 98 1.72 8.41 3.25
CA VAL A 98 0.52 7.61 3.48
C VAL A 98 0.89 6.43 4.37
N VAL A 99 0.13 6.21 5.44
CA VAL A 99 0.25 5.02 6.27
C VAL A 99 -0.41 3.86 5.54
N GLU A 100 0.39 2.91 5.07
CA GLU A 100 -0.11 1.79 4.25
C GLU A 100 -0.84 0.74 5.10
N THR A 101 -0.45 0.60 6.37
CA THR A 101 -1.09 -0.32 7.32
C THR A 101 -1.71 0.44 8.47
N TYR A 102 -3.02 0.37 8.62
CA TYR A 102 -3.72 0.99 9.75
C TYR A 102 -3.24 0.39 11.08
N GLN A 103 -2.74 1.25 11.95
CA GLN A 103 -2.26 0.87 13.28
C GLN A 103 -3.03 1.60 14.38
N PRO A 104 -4.12 1.02 14.91
CA PRO A 104 -5.05 1.72 15.81
C PRO A 104 -4.45 2.14 17.16
N LYS A 105 -3.27 1.65 17.51
CA LYS A 105 -2.60 1.93 18.79
C LYS A 105 -1.39 2.85 18.66
N LYS A 106 -1.00 3.25 17.44
CA LYS A 106 0.22 4.02 17.20
C LYS A 106 -0.13 5.46 16.85
N ILE A 107 0.32 6.41 17.66
CA ILE A 107 0.29 7.83 17.31
C ILE A 107 1.29 8.02 16.17
N VAL A 108 0.82 8.52 15.05
CA VAL A 108 1.64 8.70 13.85
C VAL A 108 2.63 9.83 14.09
N ARG A 109 3.92 9.60 13.82
CA ARG A 109 4.98 10.62 13.89
C ARG A 109 5.19 11.26 12.51
N PRO A 110 5.47 12.56 12.45
CA PRO A 110 5.53 13.29 11.18
C PRO A 110 6.94 13.22 10.58
N PHE A 111 7.18 12.29 9.70
CA PHE A 111 8.35 12.37 8.82
C PHE A 111 8.01 11.74 7.47
N ALA A 112 7.68 12.55 6.49
CA ALA A 112 7.95 12.26 5.11
C ALA A 112 7.10 13.04 4.07
N LYS A 113 7.47 13.00 2.83
CA LYS A 113 7.05 13.84 1.70
C LYS A 113 6.13 13.07 0.74
N ILE A 114 5.02 13.60 0.28
CA ILE A 114 4.01 12.86 -0.50
C ILE A 114 3.43 13.57 -1.70
N ASP A 115 2.95 12.78 -2.70
CA ASP A 115 2.42 13.27 -3.97
C ASP A 115 1.09 12.63 -4.40
N ARG A 116 -0.07 13.11 -3.86
CA ARG A 116 -1.41 12.83 -4.40
C ARG A 116 -2.43 13.90 -4.00
N GLN A 117 -3.37 14.22 -4.90
CA GLN A 117 -4.44 15.20 -4.63
C GLN A 117 -5.56 14.58 -3.79
N VAL A 118 -6.13 15.35 -2.87
CA VAL A 118 -7.32 14.95 -2.10
C VAL A 118 -8.51 14.80 -3.03
N ASP A 119 -9.30 13.73 -2.87
CA ASP A 119 -10.56 13.56 -3.61
C ASP A 119 -11.43 14.83 -3.45
N PRO A 120 -11.85 15.48 -4.54
CA PRO A 120 -12.71 16.67 -4.50
C PRO A 120 -13.99 16.48 -3.67
N LYS A 121 -14.44 15.24 -3.53
CA LYS A 121 -15.59 14.90 -2.68
C LYS A 121 -15.32 15.15 -1.20
N LEU A 122 -14.08 15.05 -0.74
CA LEU A 122 -13.73 15.40 0.64
C LEU A 122 -13.77 16.92 0.88
N MET A 123 -13.36 17.72 -0.11
CA MET A 123 -13.53 19.18 -0.07
C MET A 123 -15.02 19.55 0.00
N ARG A 124 -15.84 18.88 -0.80
CA ARG A 124 -17.30 19.04 -0.76
C ARG A 124 -17.88 18.60 0.60
N ALA A 125 -17.37 17.52 1.20
CA ALA A 125 -17.78 17.09 2.53
C ALA A 125 -17.47 18.15 3.59
N ALA A 126 -16.30 18.78 3.51
CA ALA A 126 -15.94 19.90 4.40
C ALA A 126 -16.94 21.05 4.29
N THR A 127 -17.26 21.49 3.07
CA THR A 127 -18.24 22.55 2.81
C THR A 127 -19.62 22.18 3.36
N ILE A 128 -20.10 20.96 3.07
CA ILE A 128 -21.40 20.48 3.57
C ILE A 128 -21.44 20.45 5.12
N ALA A 129 -20.33 19.99 5.73
CA ALA A 129 -20.23 19.98 7.19
C ALA A 129 -20.26 21.40 7.77
N GLU A 130 -19.57 22.36 7.12
CA GLU A 130 -19.59 23.77 7.54
C GLU A 130 -20.99 24.38 7.44
N GLU A 131 -21.72 24.13 6.36
CA GLU A 131 -23.09 24.63 6.18
C GLU A 131 -24.06 24.10 7.22
N ARG A 132 -23.87 22.85 7.65
CA ARG A 132 -24.74 22.16 8.61
C ARG A 132 -24.31 22.32 10.09
N ALA A 133 -23.13 22.89 10.32
CA ALA A 133 -22.56 23.02 11.66
C ALA A 133 -23.34 24.01 12.52
N HIS A 134 -23.48 23.63 13.79
CA HIS A 134 -24.07 24.52 14.83
C HIS A 134 -23.01 25.49 15.40
N ALA A 135 -23.48 26.49 16.13
CA ALA A 135 -22.59 27.38 16.85
C ALA A 135 -21.87 26.69 18.01
N HIS A 136 -22.48 25.67 18.60
CA HIS A 136 -21.93 24.89 19.71
C HIS A 136 -22.14 23.39 19.49
N SER A 137 -21.29 22.57 20.12
CA SER A 137 -21.36 21.12 20.02
C SER A 137 -22.69 20.55 20.51
N ARG A 138 -23.26 19.65 19.72
CA ARG A 138 -24.41 18.82 20.02
C ARG A 138 -24.05 17.44 20.53
N ARG A 139 -22.76 17.15 20.74
CA ARG A 139 -22.21 15.82 21.06
C ARG A 139 -22.53 14.74 20.02
N GLN A 140 -22.65 15.13 18.74
CA GLN A 140 -22.99 14.29 17.61
C GLN A 140 -21.95 14.35 16.47
N CYS A 141 -20.68 14.66 16.81
CA CYS A 141 -19.61 14.88 15.85
C CYS A 141 -19.55 13.80 14.76
N TRP A 142 -19.53 12.51 15.14
CA TRP A 142 -19.46 11.43 14.17
C TRP A 142 -20.72 11.32 13.29
N ARG A 143 -21.88 11.59 13.83
CA ARG A 143 -23.12 11.62 13.04
C ARG A 143 -23.05 12.66 11.92
N TYR A 144 -22.64 13.88 12.23
CA TYR A 144 -22.55 14.98 11.27
C TYR A 144 -21.48 14.72 10.21
N VAL A 145 -20.31 14.22 10.60
CA VAL A 145 -19.25 13.86 9.66
C VAL A 145 -19.69 12.73 8.74
N LYS A 146 -20.34 11.67 9.24
CA LYS A 146 -20.94 10.61 8.40
C LYS A 146 -21.88 11.17 7.34
N GLU A 147 -22.77 12.04 7.76
CA GLU A 147 -23.79 12.66 6.87
C GLU A 147 -23.14 13.56 5.82
N ALA A 148 -22.08 14.28 6.16
CA ALA A 148 -21.33 15.12 5.22
C ALA A 148 -20.57 14.25 4.19
N LEU A 149 -19.87 13.21 4.64
CA LEU A 149 -19.17 12.27 3.77
C LEU A 149 -20.11 11.55 2.82
N LEU A 150 -21.28 11.13 3.27
CA LEU A 150 -22.29 10.49 2.45
C LEU A 150 -22.88 11.46 1.43
N ALA A 151 -23.27 12.65 1.87
CA ALA A 151 -23.88 13.66 1.01
C ALA A 151 -22.93 14.22 -0.06
N SER A 152 -21.63 14.22 0.22
CA SER A 152 -20.61 14.60 -0.76
C SER A 152 -20.31 13.49 -1.80
N GLY A 153 -20.74 12.26 -1.52
CA GLY A 153 -20.37 11.07 -2.31
C GLY A 153 -18.95 10.55 -2.08
N ALA A 154 -18.26 11.01 -1.02
CA ALA A 154 -16.96 10.48 -0.60
C ALA A 154 -17.06 9.02 -0.13
N ILE A 155 -18.21 8.66 0.44
CA ILE A 155 -18.57 7.28 0.79
C ILE A 155 -19.91 6.89 0.15
N ARG A 156 -20.10 5.61 -0.12
CA ARG A 156 -21.31 5.09 -0.80
C ARG A 156 -22.40 4.68 0.16
N SER A 157 -22.05 4.35 1.39
CA SER A 157 -22.98 3.94 2.44
C SER A 157 -22.61 4.59 3.76
N ARG A 158 -23.57 4.64 4.67
CA ARG A 158 -23.33 5.25 5.98
C ARG A 158 -22.47 4.35 6.87
N PRO A 159 -21.38 4.85 7.49
CA PRO A 159 -20.59 4.10 8.46
C PRO A 159 -21.45 3.62 9.64
N THR A 160 -21.17 2.43 10.14
CA THR A 160 -21.99 1.74 11.16
C THR A 160 -21.47 1.92 12.59
N THR A 161 -20.15 2.21 12.76
CA THR A 161 -19.56 2.38 14.09
C THR A 161 -20.27 3.45 14.91
N ALA A 162 -20.48 3.15 16.19
CA ALA A 162 -21.18 4.06 17.11
C ALA A 162 -20.23 5.16 17.64
N TYR A 163 -18.98 4.82 17.91
CA TYR A 163 -18.03 5.73 18.55
C TYR A 163 -17.12 6.43 17.55
N ALA A 164 -16.91 7.73 17.75
CA ALA A 164 -16.05 8.55 16.89
C ALA A 164 -14.60 8.03 16.82
N LYS A 165 -14.06 7.50 17.91
CA LYS A 165 -12.71 6.91 17.94
C LYS A 165 -12.53 5.67 17.05
N GLN A 166 -13.61 5.06 16.59
CA GLN A 166 -13.60 3.93 15.67
C GLN A 166 -13.66 4.36 14.19
N ALA A 167 -13.90 5.64 13.95
CA ALA A 167 -14.12 6.17 12.60
C ALA A 167 -12.94 5.89 11.66
N GLY A 168 -11.71 6.08 12.12
CA GLY A 168 -10.52 5.86 11.30
C GLY A 168 -10.42 4.44 10.75
N GLN A 169 -10.57 3.45 11.61
CA GLN A 169 -10.54 2.05 11.21
C GLN A 169 -11.64 1.71 10.20
N GLU A 170 -12.87 2.19 10.43
CA GLU A 170 -13.98 1.94 9.52
C GLU A 170 -13.77 2.63 8.17
N LEU A 171 -13.26 3.86 8.15
CA LEU A 171 -12.97 4.61 6.94
C LEU A 171 -11.91 3.91 6.08
N VAL A 172 -10.86 3.40 6.70
CA VAL A 172 -9.80 2.66 6.00
C VAL A 172 -10.32 1.33 5.48
N ASN A 173 -10.94 0.51 6.34
CA ASN A 173 -11.30 -0.85 5.98
C ASN A 173 -12.47 -0.94 4.98
N ASN A 174 -13.44 -0.02 5.05
CA ASN A 174 -14.69 -0.15 4.32
C ASN A 174 -14.89 0.90 3.22
N PHE A 175 -14.18 2.03 3.28
CA PHE A 175 -14.44 3.17 2.39
C PHE A 175 -13.24 3.64 1.57
N GLY A 176 -12.10 2.93 1.66
CA GLY A 176 -10.91 3.20 0.85
C GLY A 176 -10.18 4.48 1.25
N PHE A 177 -10.30 4.89 2.51
CA PHE A 177 -9.48 5.97 3.06
C PHE A 177 -8.08 5.45 3.37
N LYS A 178 -7.14 6.38 3.43
CA LYS A 178 -5.76 6.15 3.84
C LYS A 178 -5.42 7.01 5.03
N GLU A 179 -4.67 6.46 5.97
CA GLU A 179 -4.14 7.20 7.09
C GLU A 179 -2.86 7.93 6.68
N LEU A 180 -2.73 9.19 7.07
CA LEU A 180 -1.55 10.01 6.82
C LEU A 180 -0.68 10.10 8.06
N ALA A 181 0.65 10.09 7.86
CA ALA A 181 1.65 10.29 8.91
C ALA A 181 1.70 11.77 9.38
N VAL A 182 0.57 12.31 9.82
CA VAL A 182 0.44 13.70 10.30
C VAL A 182 0.08 13.68 11.78
N SER A 183 0.91 14.30 12.62
CA SER A 183 0.69 14.41 14.07
C SER A 183 0.12 15.77 14.49
N ASP A 184 0.36 16.82 13.70
CA ASP A 184 -0.18 18.13 13.95
C ASP A 184 -1.47 18.34 13.12
N PRO A 185 -2.65 18.49 13.77
CA PRO A 185 -3.91 18.72 13.08
C PRO A 185 -3.89 19.90 12.10
N TYR A 186 -3.09 20.93 12.36
CA TYR A 186 -3.00 22.10 11.49
C TYR A 186 -2.32 21.80 10.16
N GLN A 187 -1.47 20.76 10.11
CA GLN A 187 -0.80 20.31 8.90
C GLN A 187 -1.63 19.31 8.09
N ALA A 188 -2.81 18.94 8.59
CA ALA A 188 -3.71 18.04 7.88
C ALA A 188 -4.25 18.70 6.60
N PRO A 189 -4.38 17.94 5.49
CA PRO A 189 -4.98 18.44 4.25
C PRO A 189 -6.42 18.92 4.47
N ILE A 190 -6.82 19.98 3.77
CA ILE A 190 -8.22 20.40 3.77
C ILE A 190 -9.09 19.27 3.20
N GLY A 191 -10.20 18.97 3.86
CA GLY A 191 -11.08 17.85 3.55
C GLY A 191 -10.73 16.55 4.28
N SER A 192 -9.55 16.42 4.89
CA SER A 192 -9.22 15.23 5.67
C SER A 192 -10.12 15.08 6.91
N VAL A 193 -10.33 13.82 7.29
CA VAL A 193 -11.05 13.46 8.53
C VAL A 193 -10.03 13.21 9.64
N LEU A 194 -10.15 13.95 10.72
CA LEU A 194 -9.29 13.81 11.90
C LEU A 194 -10.05 13.07 13.00
N VAL A 195 -9.43 12.05 13.56
CA VAL A 195 -10.02 11.19 14.59
C VAL A 195 -9.21 11.31 15.88
N TYR A 196 -9.91 11.51 17.00
CA TYR A 196 -9.30 11.73 18.31
C TYR A 196 -9.75 10.71 19.33
N ASN A 197 -8.85 10.35 20.23
CA ASN A 197 -9.11 9.42 21.31
C ASN A 197 -9.92 10.06 22.46
N ALA A 198 -10.55 9.19 23.20
CA ALA A 198 -11.03 9.49 24.55
C ALA A 198 -11.06 8.18 25.35
N ASN A 199 -10.35 8.14 26.47
CA ASN A 199 -10.11 6.90 27.22
C ASN A 199 -11.41 6.13 27.54
N ARG A 200 -12.40 6.78 28.13
CA ARG A 200 -13.68 6.17 28.53
C ARG A 200 -14.89 6.73 27.77
N ALA A 201 -14.70 7.62 26.79
CA ALA A 201 -15.77 8.24 26.03
C ALA A 201 -15.70 7.86 24.53
N ALA A 202 -16.68 8.34 23.77
CA ALA A 202 -16.83 8.02 22.34
C ALA A 202 -15.70 8.52 21.42
N GLY A 203 -14.81 9.41 21.92
CA GLY A 203 -13.82 10.08 21.09
C GLY A 203 -14.39 11.34 20.44
N HIS A 204 -13.69 11.86 19.46
CA HIS A 204 -14.12 13.00 18.64
C HIS A 204 -13.68 12.78 17.19
N VAL A 205 -14.41 13.38 16.26
CA VAL A 205 -14.07 13.38 14.83
C VAL A 205 -14.47 14.72 14.23
N GLU A 206 -13.62 15.24 13.38
CA GLU A 206 -13.83 16.49 12.67
C GLU A 206 -13.23 16.44 11.26
N ILE A 207 -13.63 17.35 10.39
CA ILE A 207 -13.08 17.54 9.05
C ILE A 207 -12.24 18.81 9.06
N ARG A 208 -11.06 18.75 8.47
CA ARG A 208 -10.20 19.92 8.26
C ARG A 208 -10.81 20.81 7.19
N THR A 209 -11.02 22.09 7.51
CA THR A 209 -11.51 23.10 6.57
C THR A 209 -10.46 24.19 6.32
N LYS A 210 -10.72 25.09 5.41
CA LYS A 210 -9.81 26.22 5.14
C LYS A 210 -9.65 27.10 6.39
N ASP A 211 -10.73 27.32 7.13
CA ASP A 211 -10.79 28.28 8.23
C ASP A 211 -10.69 27.63 9.62
N GLY A 212 -10.47 26.31 9.66
CA GLY A 212 -10.37 25.57 10.93
C GLY A 212 -10.81 24.12 10.82
N PHE A 213 -11.70 23.72 11.70
CA PHE A 213 -12.17 22.34 11.86
C PHE A 213 -13.69 22.34 12.01
N VAL A 214 -14.35 21.33 11.48
CA VAL A 214 -15.80 21.21 11.54
C VAL A 214 -16.24 19.79 11.90
N SER A 215 -17.20 19.69 12.79
CA SER A 215 -17.90 18.46 13.13
C SER A 215 -19.41 18.73 13.17
N ASP A 216 -20.06 18.58 14.30
CA ASP A 216 -21.40 19.10 14.57
C ASP A 216 -21.40 20.62 14.92
N PHE A 217 -20.21 21.19 15.04
CA PHE A 217 -19.98 22.64 15.24
C PHE A 217 -18.66 23.05 14.55
N ARG A 218 -18.49 24.36 14.35
CA ARG A 218 -17.24 24.92 13.80
C ARG A 218 -16.28 25.31 14.90
N SER A 219 -14.98 25.08 14.67
CA SER A 219 -13.91 25.52 15.56
C SER A 219 -12.72 26.03 14.76
N LYS A 220 -12.09 27.12 15.22
CA LYS A 220 -10.80 27.59 14.66
C LYS A 220 -9.63 26.75 15.12
N THR A 221 -9.78 26.04 16.23
CA THR A 221 -8.75 25.19 16.81
C THR A 221 -9.17 23.73 16.78
N PRO A 222 -8.24 22.79 16.61
CA PRO A 222 -8.55 21.38 16.65
C PRO A 222 -8.96 20.92 18.05
N SER A 223 -9.53 19.74 18.13
CA SER A 223 -9.82 19.09 19.39
C SER A 223 -8.56 18.96 20.25
N ARG A 224 -8.66 19.27 21.56
CA ARG A 224 -7.55 19.11 22.53
C ARG A 224 -7.26 17.65 22.91
N ARG A 225 -8.02 16.70 22.37
CA ARG A 225 -7.85 15.28 22.66
C ARG A 225 -6.68 14.72 21.85
N PRO A 226 -6.05 13.62 22.31
CA PRO A 226 -4.99 12.96 21.54
C PRO A 226 -5.49 12.57 20.14
N LEU A 227 -4.78 12.99 19.10
CA LEU A 227 -5.04 12.63 17.72
C LEU A 227 -4.73 11.13 17.55
N LEU A 228 -5.65 10.37 16.99
CA LEU A 228 -5.45 8.97 16.59
C LEU A 228 -4.92 8.87 15.17
N GLY A 229 -5.39 9.72 14.27
CA GLY A 229 -4.95 9.74 12.89
C GLY A 229 -5.67 10.78 12.05
N VAL A 230 -5.10 11.03 10.87
CA VAL A 230 -5.63 11.89 9.81
C VAL A 230 -5.93 11.03 8.59
N PHE A 231 -7.14 11.06 8.09
CA PHE A 231 -7.63 10.16 7.05
C PHE A 231 -8.06 10.92 5.81
N VAL A 232 -7.60 10.46 4.65
CA VAL A 232 -7.94 11.02 3.34
C VAL A 232 -8.35 9.94 2.35
N LYS A 233 -8.94 10.37 1.24
CA LYS A 233 -9.21 9.55 0.06
C LYS A 233 -8.67 10.25 -1.16
N SER A 234 -8.05 9.51 -2.06
CA SER A 234 -7.50 9.98 -3.35
C SER A 234 -8.30 9.43 -4.51
#